data_ed99b4b09e85d59c18076a7fc7c6ffc2
#
_entry.id   ed99b4b09e85d59c18076a7fc7c6ffc2
#
_cell.length_a   1.000
_cell.length_b   1.000
_cell.length_c   1.000
_cell.angle_alpha   90.00
_cell.angle_beta   90.00
_cell.angle_gamma   90.00
#
_symmetry.space_group_name_H-M   'P 1'
#
loop_
_entity.id
_entity.type
_entity.pdbx_description
1 polymer ?
#
loop_
_entity_poly.entity_id
_entity_poly.type
_entity_poly.pdbx_seq_one_letter_code
_entity_poly.pdbx_strand_id
1 'polypeptide(L)'
;MKVLLVGGGAREHIIAESLYKNGASIIVAMNNSNPGILKLSGRDNMLACPETNVSDIAKWACNKKADFAIIGLEAPLGVGISDELENVGIPTVGPRKEPAKIEMSKLFARSLMKRHNIPGQIEYFATNDISALNDHIIDSDGELVLKPIGLTDGKGVKVMGDHLLSKEDAIEYGRTITEESIGGFHEVLIEEKLYGEEFVIQCFVDGVHVVPMPTVKDYKRAHEGNKGPNTGGMGSYSQADGLLPFLSKEEYQNSVDIIEQVVLALKDEGYEYKGILYGQFMLTNKGIKVIEFNSRFGDPECMNVLSLLKTNFVDVCRDIINGTLGKTQIEFAKKSTVCKYIVPKGYGETPLENEEMCVDKGRIEELGAKIYFAKVNKSEKGLLTTTSRSIGIVGIGGTIEEAEEIAEKSIAFISGEFSIRHDIGKTELINSEIRNIHNLKLASENIPVASIS
;
A
#
# COMPACT_ATOMS: atom_id res chain seq x y z
N MET A 1 7.03 -23.78 12.89
CA MET A 1 5.65 -23.34 12.57
C MET A 1 5.44 -23.37 11.06
N LYS A 2 4.25 -23.78 10.63
CA LYS A 2 3.88 -23.80 9.22
C LYS A 2 2.88 -22.67 8.96
N VAL A 3 3.24 -21.75 8.08
CA VAL A 3 2.47 -20.52 7.82
C VAL A 3 1.89 -20.56 6.42
N LEU A 4 0.58 -20.34 6.30
CA LEU A 4 -0.07 -20.08 5.03
C LEU A 4 0.16 -18.62 4.64
N LEU A 5 0.74 -18.38 3.47
CA LEU A 5 0.78 -17.09 2.82
C LEU A 5 -0.23 -17.06 1.67
N VAL A 6 -1.05 -16.01 1.59
CA VAL A 6 -2.00 -15.81 0.49
C VAL A 6 -1.54 -14.63 -0.36
N GLY A 7 -1.21 -14.92 -1.62
CA GLY A 7 -0.72 -13.95 -2.60
C GLY A 7 0.67 -14.29 -3.15
N GLY A 8 1.05 -13.69 -4.28
CA GLY A 8 2.24 -14.06 -5.03
C GLY A 8 3.03 -12.88 -5.61
N GLY A 9 2.90 -11.66 -5.09
CA GLY A 9 3.63 -10.46 -5.50
C GLY A 9 4.97 -10.27 -4.80
N ALA A 10 5.60 -9.10 -5.01
CA ALA A 10 6.86 -8.75 -4.34
C ALA A 10 6.66 -8.51 -2.84
N ARG A 11 5.52 -7.95 -2.44
CA ARG A 11 5.09 -7.84 -1.05
C ARG A 11 5.04 -9.21 -0.37
N GLU A 12 4.39 -10.18 -1.00
CA GLU A 12 4.30 -11.53 -0.46
C GLU A 12 5.67 -12.24 -0.48
N HIS A 13 6.54 -11.90 -1.42
CA HIS A 13 7.89 -12.45 -1.45
C HIS A 13 8.72 -12.01 -0.24
N ILE A 14 8.70 -10.72 0.15
CA ILE A 14 9.40 -10.29 1.36
C ILE A 14 8.74 -10.82 2.64
N ILE A 15 7.40 -10.94 2.67
CA ILE A 15 6.68 -11.58 3.77
C ILE A 15 7.16 -13.03 3.94
N ALA A 16 7.19 -13.81 2.85
CA ALA A 16 7.69 -15.19 2.86
C ALA A 16 9.16 -15.25 3.33
N GLU A 17 10.03 -14.37 2.82
CA GLU A 17 11.43 -14.31 3.22
C GLU A 17 11.57 -14.01 4.72
N SER A 18 10.82 -13.04 5.24
CA SER A 18 10.84 -12.65 6.65
C SER A 18 10.37 -13.80 7.57
N LEU A 19 9.28 -14.47 7.20
CA LEU A 19 8.80 -15.64 7.93
C LEU A 19 9.82 -16.79 7.89
N TYR A 20 10.37 -17.10 6.70
CA TYR A 20 11.35 -18.18 6.52
C TYR A 20 12.65 -17.95 7.32
N LYS A 21 13.20 -16.73 7.28
CA LYS A 21 14.38 -16.34 8.06
C LYS A 21 14.16 -16.46 9.57
N ASN A 22 12.91 -16.35 10.01
CA ASN A 22 12.51 -16.49 11.41
C ASN A 22 12.01 -17.90 11.77
N GLY A 23 12.33 -18.90 10.94
CA GLY A 23 12.15 -20.33 11.24
C GLY A 23 10.78 -20.91 10.90
N ALA A 24 9.94 -20.17 10.14
CA ALA A 24 8.69 -20.73 9.63
C ALA A 24 8.91 -21.55 8.36
N SER A 25 8.14 -22.62 8.19
CA SER A 25 7.94 -23.28 6.89
C SER A 25 6.72 -22.66 6.19
N ILE A 26 6.86 -22.38 4.91
CA ILE A 26 5.86 -21.65 4.14
C ILE A 26 5.03 -22.63 3.30
N ILE A 27 3.73 -22.50 3.35
CA ILE A 27 2.80 -22.95 2.31
C ILE A 27 2.14 -21.73 1.68
N VAL A 28 1.86 -21.75 0.39
CA VAL A 28 1.39 -20.55 -0.32
C VAL A 28 0.21 -20.86 -1.24
N ALA A 29 -0.80 -19.99 -1.20
CA ALA A 29 -1.87 -19.94 -2.19
C ALA A 29 -1.67 -18.70 -3.05
N MET A 30 -1.46 -18.90 -4.36
CA MET A 30 -1.20 -17.81 -5.31
C MET A 30 -1.60 -18.20 -6.73
N ASN A 31 -2.03 -17.21 -7.53
CA ASN A 31 -2.45 -17.42 -8.92
C ASN A 31 -1.29 -17.39 -9.93
N ASN A 32 -0.09 -17.02 -9.52
CA ASN A 32 1.14 -16.98 -10.33
C ASN A 32 2.22 -17.87 -9.70
N SER A 33 3.31 -18.11 -10.41
CA SER A 33 4.42 -18.93 -9.93
C SER A 33 5.62 -18.04 -9.55
N ASN A 34 5.48 -17.24 -8.48
CA ASN A 34 6.55 -16.37 -8.02
C ASN A 34 7.82 -17.18 -7.69
N PRO A 35 8.95 -16.99 -8.43
CA PRO A 35 10.14 -17.82 -8.28
C PRO A 35 10.84 -17.66 -6.94
N GLY A 36 10.73 -16.49 -6.31
CA GLY A 36 11.31 -16.23 -5.00
C GLY A 36 10.54 -16.94 -3.89
N ILE A 37 9.23 -16.89 -3.91
CA ILE A 37 8.38 -17.58 -2.94
C ILE A 37 8.54 -19.09 -3.10
N LEU A 38 8.54 -19.61 -4.34
CA LEU A 38 8.71 -21.04 -4.62
C LEU A 38 10.08 -21.58 -4.17
N LYS A 39 11.13 -20.74 -4.18
CA LYS A 39 12.45 -21.13 -3.63
C LYS A 39 12.40 -21.36 -2.12
N LEU A 40 11.52 -20.65 -1.41
CA LEU A 40 11.36 -20.73 0.05
C LEU A 40 10.37 -21.82 0.48
N SER A 41 9.25 -21.97 -0.23
CA SER A 41 8.18 -22.92 0.10
C SER A 41 8.41 -24.32 -0.49
N GLY A 42 9.00 -24.40 -1.68
CA GLY A 42 8.97 -25.58 -2.54
C GLY A 42 7.64 -25.70 -3.31
N ARG A 43 7.67 -26.36 -4.48
CA ARG A 43 6.48 -26.50 -5.35
C ARG A 43 5.36 -27.32 -4.72
N ASP A 44 5.68 -28.34 -3.92
CA ASP A 44 4.70 -29.21 -3.25
C ASP A 44 3.90 -28.48 -2.15
N ASN A 45 4.34 -27.29 -1.79
CA ASN A 45 3.70 -26.42 -0.81
C ASN A 45 3.03 -25.19 -1.45
N MET A 46 2.69 -25.28 -2.72
CA MET A 46 1.94 -24.26 -3.45
C MET A 46 0.56 -24.80 -3.84
N LEU A 47 -0.48 -24.01 -3.59
CA LEU A 47 -1.80 -24.16 -4.19
C LEU A 47 -1.92 -23.11 -5.29
N ALA A 48 -1.99 -23.56 -6.55
CA ALA A 48 -2.23 -22.68 -7.70
C ALA A 48 -3.73 -22.44 -7.87
N CYS A 49 -4.22 -21.31 -7.39
CA CYS A 49 -5.65 -20.94 -7.50
C CYS A 49 -5.81 -19.41 -7.43
N PRO A 50 -6.96 -18.87 -7.88
CA PRO A 50 -7.34 -17.49 -7.55
C PRO A 50 -7.39 -17.33 -6.02
N GLU A 51 -6.81 -16.25 -5.51
CA GLU A 51 -6.71 -15.98 -4.06
C GLU A 51 -8.08 -15.71 -3.42
N THR A 52 -9.09 -15.44 -4.24
CA THR A 52 -10.50 -15.29 -3.83
C THR A 52 -11.25 -16.62 -3.70
N ASN A 53 -10.63 -17.76 -4.05
CA ASN A 53 -11.21 -19.09 -3.83
C ASN A 53 -11.00 -19.54 -2.37
N VAL A 54 -11.62 -18.81 -1.44
CA VAL A 54 -11.37 -18.90 0.01
C VAL A 54 -11.65 -20.30 0.57
N SER A 55 -12.70 -20.98 0.08
CA SER A 55 -13.08 -22.32 0.56
C SER A 55 -12.03 -23.38 0.25
N ASP A 56 -11.49 -23.39 -0.98
CA ASP A 56 -10.45 -24.35 -1.36
C ASP A 56 -9.13 -24.05 -0.66
N ILE A 57 -8.80 -22.76 -0.48
CA ILE A 57 -7.61 -22.34 0.27
C ILE A 57 -7.71 -22.82 1.73
N ALA A 58 -8.84 -22.60 2.40
CA ALA A 58 -9.05 -23.02 3.79
C ALA A 58 -8.97 -24.55 3.94
N LYS A 59 -9.63 -25.32 3.08
CA LYS A 59 -9.55 -26.77 3.07
C LYS A 59 -8.12 -27.28 2.87
N TRP A 60 -7.40 -26.68 1.92
CA TRP A 60 -6.02 -27.07 1.62
C TRP A 60 -5.08 -26.72 2.77
N ALA A 61 -5.23 -25.53 3.37
CA ALA A 61 -4.45 -25.10 4.52
C ALA A 61 -4.65 -26.02 5.74
N CYS A 62 -5.89 -26.43 5.99
CA CYS A 62 -6.23 -27.40 7.03
C CYS A 62 -5.54 -28.76 6.77
N ASN A 63 -5.62 -29.30 5.55
CA ASN A 63 -4.95 -30.55 5.16
C ASN A 63 -3.42 -30.45 5.30
N LYS A 64 -2.83 -29.28 5.01
CA LYS A 64 -1.40 -29.01 5.18
C LYS A 64 -1.03 -28.75 6.63
N LYS A 65 -2.00 -28.63 7.55
CA LYS A 65 -1.82 -28.30 8.96
C LYS A 65 -1.09 -26.97 9.16
N ALA A 66 -1.64 -25.92 8.58
CA ALA A 66 -1.15 -24.56 8.83
C ALA A 66 -1.39 -24.17 10.29
N ASP A 67 -0.39 -23.58 10.95
CA ASP A 67 -0.51 -23.08 12.32
C ASP A 67 -1.22 -21.71 12.36
N PHE A 68 -0.98 -20.88 11.35
CA PHE A 68 -1.68 -19.62 11.12
C PHE A 68 -1.54 -19.18 9.65
N ALA A 69 -2.28 -18.14 9.27
CA ALA A 69 -2.21 -17.54 7.95
C ALA A 69 -1.83 -16.06 8.00
N ILE A 70 -1.21 -15.55 6.93
CA ILE A 70 -1.03 -14.13 6.65
C ILE A 70 -1.56 -13.81 5.25
N ILE A 71 -2.36 -12.75 5.16
CA ILE A 71 -3.01 -12.35 3.91
C ILE A 71 -2.29 -11.15 3.33
N GLY A 72 -1.75 -11.31 2.12
CA GLY A 72 -1.00 -10.25 1.45
C GLY A 72 -1.86 -9.33 0.60
N LEU A 73 -3.04 -9.76 0.14
CA LEU A 73 -3.90 -9.07 -0.81
C LEU A 73 -5.22 -8.64 -0.19
N GLU A 74 -5.79 -7.55 -0.71
CA GLU A 74 -7.09 -7.00 -0.30
C GLU A 74 -8.27 -7.84 -0.80
N ALA A 75 -8.23 -8.31 -2.05
CA ALA A 75 -9.35 -9.02 -2.66
C ALA A 75 -9.81 -10.26 -1.87
N PRO A 76 -8.93 -11.17 -1.40
CA PRO A 76 -9.33 -12.27 -0.55
C PRO A 76 -9.90 -11.82 0.81
N LEU A 77 -9.42 -10.72 1.39
CA LEU A 77 -9.99 -10.15 2.62
C LEU A 77 -11.43 -9.68 2.39
N GLY A 78 -11.67 -8.98 1.28
CA GLY A 78 -12.99 -8.51 0.89
C GLY A 78 -14.04 -9.63 0.68
N VAL A 79 -13.61 -10.83 0.31
CA VAL A 79 -14.50 -12.00 0.19
C VAL A 79 -14.50 -12.90 1.41
N GLY A 80 -13.78 -12.55 2.50
CA GLY A 80 -13.88 -13.20 3.80
C GLY A 80 -12.93 -14.39 4.00
N ILE A 81 -11.72 -14.37 3.45
CA ILE A 81 -10.74 -15.45 3.65
C ILE A 81 -10.36 -15.63 5.13
N SER A 82 -10.25 -14.55 5.90
CA SER A 82 -9.95 -14.64 7.32
C SER A 82 -11.06 -15.33 8.10
N ASP A 83 -12.32 -15.02 7.77
CA ASP A 83 -13.48 -15.68 8.38
C ASP A 83 -13.47 -17.19 8.08
N GLU A 84 -13.20 -17.56 6.83
CA GLU A 84 -13.21 -18.98 6.40
C GLU A 84 -12.05 -19.77 7.03
N LEU A 85 -10.85 -19.18 7.13
CA LEU A 85 -9.70 -19.80 7.77
C LEU A 85 -9.93 -19.99 9.28
N GLU A 86 -10.46 -18.98 9.96
CA GLU A 86 -10.77 -19.05 11.39
C GLU A 86 -11.88 -20.08 11.69
N ASN A 87 -12.88 -20.22 10.81
CA ASN A 87 -13.91 -21.26 10.92
C ASN A 87 -13.35 -22.69 10.90
N VAL A 88 -12.21 -22.91 10.25
CA VAL A 88 -11.49 -24.20 10.24
C VAL A 88 -10.38 -24.26 11.28
N GLY A 89 -10.29 -23.28 12.18
CA GLY A 89 -9.35 -23.26 13.30
C GLY A 89 -7.94 -22.73 12.96
N ILE A 90 -7.77 -22.01 11.83
CA ILE A 90 -6.51 -21.40 11.42
C ILE A 90 -6.59 -19.89 11.71
N PRO A 91 -5.95 -19.37 12.77
CA PRO A 91 -5.93 -17.94 13.07
C PRO A 91 -5.21 -17.16 11.97
N THR A 92 -5.60 -15.90 11.79
CA THR A 92 -5.16 -15.13 10.61
C THR A 92 -4.58 -13.78 11.00
N VAL A 93 -3.44 -13.41 10.41
CA VAL A 93 -2.94 -12.05 10.33
C VAL A 93 -3.53 -11.39 9.09
N GLY A 94 -4.67 -10.75 9.30
CA GLY A 94 -5.51 -10.12 8.28
C GLY A 94 -6.93 -9.98 8.82
N PRO A 95 -7.58 -8.82 8.69
CA PRO A 95 -8.90 -8.60 9.27
C PRO A 95 -9.95 -9.50 8.63
N ARG A 96 -11.02 -9.76 9.36
CA ARG A 96 -12.23 -10.38 8.85
C ARG A 96 -12.89 -9.49 7.80
N LYS A 97 -13.86 -10.04 7.08
CA LYS A 97 -14.56 -9.33 5.98
C LYS A 97 -15.16 -7.98 6.41
N GLU A 98 -15.79 -7.91 7.58
CA GLU A 98 -16.44 -6.68 8.03
C GLU A 98 -15.43 -5.56 8.34
N PRO A 99 -14.41 -5.74 9.20
CA PRO A 99 -13.40 -4.69 9.40
C PRO A 99 -12.55 -4.42 8.16
N ALA A 100 -12.40 -5.35 7.21
CA ALA A 100 -11.73 -5.10 5.94
C ALA A 100 -12.47 -4.08 5.05
N LYS A 101 -13.73 -3.76 5.33
CA LYS A 101 -14.48 -2.68 4.67
C LYS A 101 -13.80 -1.32 4.75
N ILE A 102 -12.86 -1.13 5.70
CA ILE A 102 -12.05 0.09 5.80
C ILE A 102 -11.23 0.35 4.52
N GLU A 103 -10.84 -0.70 3.79
CA GLU A 103 -10.21 -0.63 2.47
C GLU A 103 -11.22 -0.86 1.34
N MET A 104 -12.15 -1.82 1.49
CA MET A 104 -13.08 -2.21 0.44
C MET A 104 -14.07 -1.12 0.04
N SER A 105 -14.34 -0.16 0.94
CA SER A 105 -15.29 0.92 0.72
C SER A 105 -14.75 2.24 1.27
N LYS A 106 -14.38 3.14 0.37
CA LYS A 106 -13.94 4.50 0.74
C LYS A 106 -15.02 5.25 1.53
N LEU A 107 -16.29 5.05 1.16
CA LEU A 107 -17.40 5.66 1.88
C LEU A 107 -17.55 5.12 3.31
N PHE A 108 -17.30 3.81 3.53
CA PHE A 108 -17.28 3.24 4.88
C PHE A 108 -16.21 3.93 5.73
N ALA A 109 -14.98 4.07 5.22
CA ALA A 109 -13.88 4.73 5.92
C ALA A 109 -14.22 6.19 6.28
N ARG A 110 -14.74 6.97 5.31
CA ARG A 110 -15.16 8.36 5.54
C ARG A 110 -16.28 8.46 6.58
N SER A 111 -17.28 7.58 6.47
CA SER A 111 -18.43 7.56 7.38
C SER A 111 -18.04 7.15 8.79
N LEU A 112 -17.13 6.18 8.96
CA LEU A 112 -16.57 5.78 10.24
C LEU A 112 -15.87 6.96 10.92
N MET A 113 -14.94 7.61 10.20
CA MET A 113 -14.23 8.78 10.71
C MET A 113 -15.19 9.91 11.12
N LYS A 114 -16.23 10.16 10.33
CA LYS A 114 -17.24 11.20 10.61
C LYS A 114 -18.06 10.88 11.85
N ARG A 115 -18.56 9.64 11.98
CA ARG A 115 -19.38 9.23 13.15
C ARG A 115 -18.61 9.33 14.47
N HIS A 116 -17.31 9.02 14.44
CA HIS A 116 -16.45 9.03 15.62
C HIS A 116 -15.65 10.32 15.80
N ASN A 117 -15.91 11.35 14.97
CA ASN A 117 -15.20 12.65 14.99
C ASN A 117 -13.66 12.50 14.95
N ILE A 118 -13.15 11.53 14.20
CA ILE A 118 -11.72 11.28 14.04
C ILE A 118 -11.10 12.42 13.21
N PRO A 119 -9.99 13.03 13.63
CA PRO A 119 -9.34 14.10 12.88
C PRO A 119 -8.77 13.62 11.54
N GLY A 120 -8.35 14.57 10.69
CA GLY A 120 -7.79 14.25 9.38
C GLY A 120 -8.84 13.96 8.30
N GLN A 121 -10.10 14.27 8.55
CA GLN A 121 -11.17 14.10 7.57
C GLN A 121 -10.96 15.00 6.36
N ILE A 122 -11.41 14.51 5.20
CA ILE A 122 -11.57 15.23 3.95
C ILE A 122 -13.05 15.54 3.80
N GLU A 123 -13.42 16.73 3.35
CA GLU A 123 -14.79 17.03 2.99
C GLU A 123 -15.21 16.18 1.80
N TYR A 124 -16.35 15.52 1.91
CA TYR A 124 -16.83 14.62 0.88
C TYR A 124 -18.33 14.69 0.68
N PHE A 125 -18.75 14.38 -0.52
CA PHE A 125 -20.13 14.12 -0.91
C PHE A 125 -20.21 12.79 -1.66
N ALA A 126 -21.22 11.98 -1.35
CA ALA A 126 -21.42 10.70 -2.02
C ALA A 126 -22.87 10.62 -2.50
N THR A 127 -23.06 10.19 -3.74
CA THR A 127 -24.42 10.12 -4.34
C THR A 127 -24.47 9.12 -5.49
N ASN A 128 -25.67 8.56 -5.70
CA ASN A 128 -26.06 7.83 -6.89
C ASN A 128 -27.08 8.61 -7.74
N ASP A 129 -27.50 9.80 -7.30
CA ASP A 129 -28.41 10.67 -8.00
C ASP A 129 -27.61 11.62 -8.92
N ILE A 130 -27.86 11.52 -10.21
CA ILE A 130 -27.19 12.33 -11.26
C ILE A 130 -27.53 13.82 -11.14
N SER A 131 -28.75 14.17 -10.68
CA SER A 131 -29.10 15.58 -10.45
C SER A 131 -28.28 16.15 -9.29
N ALA A 132 -28.25 15.45 -8.17
CA ALA A 132 -27.47 15.85 -7.00
C ALA A 132 -25.95 15.91 -7.30
N LEU A 133 -25.43 15.00 -8.14
CA LEU A 133 -24.06 15.04 -8.65
C LEU A 133 -23.78 16.34 -9.41
N ASN A 134 -24.66 16.68 -10.38
CA ASN A 134 -24.51 17.88 -11.20
C ASN A 134 -24.54 19.14 -10.34
N ASP A 135 -25.55 19.27 -9.46
CA ASP A 135 -25.72 20.44 -8.59
C ASP A 135 -24.47 20.62 -7.70
N HIS A 136 -23.97 19.54 -7.07
CA HIS A 136 -22.78 19.60 -6.22
C HIS A 136 -21.51 20.04 -6.98
N ILE A 137 -21.28 19.53 -8.20
CA ILE A 137 -20.12 19.91 -9.00
C ILE A 137 -20.23 21.35 -9.51
N ILE A 138 -21.44 21.77 -9.94
CA ILE A 138 -21.68 23.12 -10.43
C ILE A 138 -21.49 24.16 -9.32
N ASP A 139 -22.01 23.88 -8.13
CA ASP A 139 -21.97 24.80 -6.98
C ASP A 139 -20.60 24.82 -6.28
N SER A 140 -19.70 23.88 -6.59
CA SER A 140 -18.36 23.87 -6.01
C SER A 140 -17.48 24.99 -6.57
N ASP A 141 -16.86 25.75 -5.66
CA ASP A 141 -15.87 26.79 -6.01
C ASP A 141 -14.45 26.25 -6.13
N GLY A 142 -14.22 24.97 -5.75
CA GLY A 142 -12.89 24.33 -5.70
C GLY A 142 -12.71 23.21 -6.71
N GLU A 143 -11.47 22.78 -6.85
CA GLU A 143 -11.15 21.56 -7.60
C GLU A 143 -11.53 20.31 -6.78
N LEU A 144 -12.08 19.34 -7.46
CA LEU A 144 -12.63 18.13 -6.88
C LEU A 144 -11.85 16.88 -7.31
N VAL A 145 -11.98 15.83 -6.52
CA VAL A 145 -11.50 14.48 -6.83
C VAL A 145 -12.68 13.52 -6.84
N LEU A 146 -12.90 12.86 -7.97
CA LEU A 146 -13.97 11.88 -8.14
C LEU A 146 -13.39 10.47 -8.04
N LYS A 147 -14.04 9.64 -7.20
CA LYS A 147 -13.57 8.30 -6.88
C LYS A 147 -14.73 7.30 -6.93
N PRO A 148 -14.55 6.12 -7.54
CA PRO A 148 -15.39 4.97 -7.26
C PRO A 148 -15.28 4.58 -5.78
N ILE A 149 -16.39 4.15 -5.18
CA ILE A 149 -16.41 3.77 -3.75
C ILE A 149 -15.55 2.53 -3.49
N GLY A 150 -15.63 1.54 -4.35
CA GLY A 150 -14.89 0.30 -4.20
C GLY A 150 -13.47 0.34 -4.77
N LEU A 151 -12.85 -0.84 -4.80
CA LEU A 151 -11.48 -1.02 -5.28
C LEU A 151 -11.38 -0.81 -6.79
N THR A 152 -10.36 -0.07 -7.22
CA THR A 152 -10.03 0.17 -8.64
C THR A 152 -8.52 0.23 -8.89
N ASP A 153 -7.70 -0.27 -7.97
CA ASP A 153 -6.23 -0.26 -8.06
C ASP A 153 -5.63 1.12 -8.40
N GLY A 154 -6.27 2.19 -7.87
CA GLY A 154 -5.88 3.58 -8.13
C GLY A 154 -6.25 4.12 -9.52
N LYS A 155 -6.74 3.29 -10.44
CA LYS A 155 -7.05 3.69 -11.82
C LYS A 155 -8.37 4.43 -11.97
N GLY A 156 -9.28 4.27 -11.02
CA GLY A 156 -10.59 4.93 -11.01
C GLY A 156 -10.60 6.30 -10.32
N VAL A 157 -9.49 6.83 -9.84
CA VAL A 157 -9.43 8.14 -9.20
C VAL A 157 -9.07 9.19 -10.25
N LYS A 158 -9.96 10.18 -10.44
CA LYS A 158 -9.69 11.31 -11.34
C LYS A 158 -9.76 12.63 -10.59
N VAL A 159 -8.81 13.51 -10.88
CA VAL A 159 -8.59 14.80 -10.22
C VAL A 159 -8.86 15.90 -11.21
N MET A 160 -9.65 16.90 -10.81
CA MET A 160 -9.87 18.11 -11.60
C MET A 160 -8.56 18.91 -11.72
N GLY A 161 -8.33 19.47 -12.90
CA GLY A 161 -7.09 20.15 -13.25
C GLY A 161 -5.99 19.22 -13.79
N ASP A 162 -6.04 17.91 -13.45
CA ASP A 162 -5.08 16.91 -13.95
C ASP A 162 -5.70 16.00 -15.01
N HIS A 163 -6.81 15.36 -14.67
CA HIS A 163 -7.49 14.33 -15.48
C HIS A 163 -8.84 14.81 -16.04
N LEU A 164 -9.47 15.74 -15.37
CA LEU A 164 -10.77 16.34 -15.70
C LEU A 164 -10.54 17.83 -15.86
N LEU A 165 -10.65 18.33 -17.08
CA LEU A 165 -10.24 19.70 -17.41
C LEU A 165 -11.36 20.72 -17.23
N SER A 166 -12.61 20.24 -17.04
CA SER A 166 -13.80 21.07 -16.85
C SER A 166 -14.76 20.44 -15.83
N LYS A 167 -15.76 21.21 -15.38
CA LYS A 167 -16.86 20.69 -14.58
C LYS A 167 -17.71 19.68 -15.36
N GLU A 168 -17.85 19.89 -16.66
CA GLU A 168 -18.54 18.99 -17.59
C GLU A 168 -17.86 17.62 -17.65
N ASP A 169 -16.50 17.58 -17.75
CA ASP A 169 -15.74 16.33 -17.69
C ASP A 169 -15.94 15.61 -16.36
N ALA A 170 -15.99 16.36 -15.25
CA ALA A 170 -16.24 15.81 -13.92
C ALA A 170 -17.64 15.20 -13.79
N ILE A 171 -18.67 15.89 -14.30
CA ILE A 171 -20.04 15.41 -14.34
C ILE A 171 -20.16 14.14 -15.17
N GLU A 172 -19.57 14.12 -16.36
CA GLU A 172 -19.58 12.95 -17.25
C GLU A 172 -18.88 11.75 -16.63
N TYR A 173 -17.75 12.00 -15.98
CA TYR A 173 -17.03 10.92 -15.27
C TYR A 173 -17.80 10.41 -14.06
N GLY A 174 -18.41 11.29 -13.25
CA GLY A 174 -19.25 10.88 -12.13
C GLY A 174 -20.45 10.05 -12.58
N ARG A 175 -21.09 10.42 -13.72
CA ARG A 175 -22.14 9.63 -14.36
C ARG A 175 -21.63 8.25 -14.78
N THR A 176 -20.47 8.18 -15.46
CA THR A 176 -19.84 6.91 -15.85
C THR A 176 -19.62 5.98 -14.68
N ILE A 177 -19.09 6.51 -13.52
CA ILE A 177 -18.91 5.70 -12.30
C ILE A 177 -20.22 5.09 -11.85
N THR A 178 -21.29 5.89 -11.83
CA THR A 178 -22.60 5.49 -11.30
C THR A 178 -23.30 4.49 -12.24
N GLU A 179 -23.35 4.78 -13.54
CA GLU A 179 -24.02 3.95 -14.55
C GLU A 179 -23.30 2.61 -14.80
N GLU A 180 -21.98 2.62 -14.89
CA GLU A 180 -21.16 1.42 -15.14
C GLU A 180 -20.81 0.67 -13.85
N SER A 181 -21.19 1.16 -12.67
CA SER A 181 -20.86 0.55 -11.37
C SER A 181 -19.36 0.31 -11.19
N ILE A 182 -18.54 1.29 -11.56
CA ILE A 182 -17.08 1.17 -11.43
C ILE A 182 -16.71 0.93 -9.97
N GLY A 183 -15.93 -0.12 -9.70
CA GLY A 183 -15.60 -0.54 -8.33
C GLY A 183 -16.73 -1.32 -7.63
N GLY A 184 -17.77 -1.75 -8.37
CA GLY A 184 -18.85 -2.60 -7.87
C GLY A 184 -19.97 -1.86 -7.11
N PHE A 185 -20.03 -0.52 -7.18
CA PHE A 185 -21.03 0.32 -6.56
C PHE A 185 -21.64 1.30 -7.58
N HIS A 186 -22.94 1.55 -7.47
CA HIS A 186 -23.67 2.55 -8.27
C HIS A 186 -23.61 3.96 -7.65
N GLU A 187 -22.51 4.32 -7.04
CA GLU A 187 -22.36 5.54 -6.26
C GLU A 187 -20.97 6.13 -6.46
N VAL A 188 -20.88 7.44 -6.60
CA VAL A 188 -19.62 8.18 -6.73
C VAL A 188 -19.29 8.90 -5.42
N LEU A 189 -18.03 8.88 -5.03
CA LEU A 189 -17.47 9.69 -3.94
C LEU A 189 -16.74 10.89 -4.55
N ILE A 190 -17.15 12.09 -4.12
CA ILE A 190 -16.55 13.36 -4.50
C ILE A 190 -15.86 13.95 -3.28
N GLU A 191 -14.61 14.33 -3.41
CA GLU A 191 -13.83 14.93 -2.32
C GLU A 191 -13.19 16.25 -2.77
N GLU A 192 -12.88 17.12 -1.80
CA GLU A 192 -12.03 18.27 -2.05
C GLU A 192 -10.65 17.81 -2.55
N LYS A 193 -10.07 18.52 -3.52
CA LYS A 193 -8.68 18.29 -3.94
C LYS A 193 -7.74 18.84 -2.88
N LEU A 194 -6.87 18.00 -2.38
CA LEU A 194 -5.85 18.38 -1.41
C LEU A 194 -4.54 18.76 -2.09
N TYR A 195 -3.81 19.68 -1.46
CA TYR A 195 -2.47 20.08 -1.85
C TYR A 195 -1.49 19.80 -0.71
N GLY A 196 -0.45 19.03 -0.99
CA GLY A 196 0.49 18.61 0.01
C GLY A 196 1.43 17.52 -0.46
N GLU A 197 2.08 16.85 0.49
CA GLU A 197 2.92 15.69 0.24
C GLU A 197 2.32 14.45 0.90
N GLU A 198 2.15 13.42 0.09
CA GLU A 198 1.65 12.12 0.55
C GLU A 198 2.72 11.35 1.30
N PHE A 199 2.32 10.59 2.30
CA PHE A 199 3.15 9.63 3.03
C PHE A 199 2.31 8.51 3.63
N VAL A 200 2.99 7.46 4.04
CA VAL A 200 2.37 6.23 4.52
C VAL A 200 2.89 5.86 5.89
N ILE A 201 1.99 5.45 6.77
CA ILE A 201 2.31 4.73 8.01
C ILE A 201 1.58 3.39 7.97
N GLN A 202 2.33 2.30 8.08
CA GLN A 202 1.78 0.97 8.28
C GLN A 202 1.88 0.61 9.76
N CYS A 203 0.88 -0.08 10.30
CA CYS A 203 0.85 -0.47 11.69
C CYS A 203 0.53 -1.95 11.85
N PHE A 204 1.17 -2.61 12.82
CA PHE A 204 0.69 -3.87 13.36
C PHE A 204 -0.46 -3.58 14.31
N VAL A 205 -1.55 -4.36 14.19
CA VAL A 205 -2.77 -4.17 14.98
C VAL A 205 -3.27 -5.52 15.50
N ASP A 206 -3.57 -5.60 16.79
CA ASP A 206 -4.03 -6.83 17.47
C ASP A 206 -5.46 -6.78 18.01
N GLY A 207 -6.24 -5.81 17.56
CA GLY A 207 -7.60 -5.54 18.02
C GLY A 207 -7.70 -4.43 19.08
N VAL A 208 -6.57 -4.08 19.72
CA VAL A 208 -6.50 -3.04 20.75
C VAL A 208 -5.27 -2.17 20.60
N HIS A 209 -4.10 -2.79 20.44
CA HIS A 209 -2.84 -2.09 20.35
C HIS A 209 -2.49 -1.82 18.88
N VAL A 210 -1.90 -0.65 18.65
CA VAL A 210 -1.38 -0.21 17.35
C VAL A 210 0.12 0.02 17.51
N VAL A 211 0.94 -0.67 16.72
CA VAL A 211 2.39 -0.50 16.73
C VAL A 211 2.83 0.00 15.36
N PRO A 212 3.20 1.30 15.24
CA PRO A 212 3.56 1.89 13.97
C PRO A 212 4.94 1.44 13.48
N MET A 213 5.09 1.39 12.16
CA MET A 213 6.34 1.16 11.44
C MET A 213 6.96 2.49 11.00
N PRO A 214 8.23 2.51 10.55
CA PRO A 214 8.80 3.69 9.91
C PRO A 214 7.94 4.22 8.77
N THR A 215 7.87 5.54 8.62
CA THR A 215 7.16 6.18 7.51
C THR A 215 7.80 5.88 6.17
N VAL A 216 6.97 5.80 5.14
CA VAL A 216 7.41 5.55 3.77
C VAL A 216 6.76 6.57 2.84
N LYS A 217 7.53 7.10 1.89
CA LYS A 217 7.02 7.85 0.73
C LYS A 217 6.97 6.92 -0.46
N ASP A 218 5.78 6.75 -1.06
CA ASP A 218 5.59 6.03 -2.32
C ASP A 218 5.43 6.97 -3.51
N TYR A 219 5.69 6.45 -4.71
CA TYR A 219 5.60 7.18 -5.97
C TYR A 219 4.72 6.42 -6.96
N LYS A 220 3.50 6.92 -7.16
CA LYS A 220 2.48 6.27 -7.97
C LYS A 220 2.53 6.62 -9.46
N ARG A 221 3.10 7.77 -9.82
CA ARG A 221 3.18 8.19 -11.22
C ARG A 221 4.21 7.38 -11.99
N ALA A 222 3.87 6.98 -13.22
CA ALA A 222 4.68 6.07 -14.05
C ALA A 222 6.03 6.65 -14.46
N HIS A 223 6.14 7.98 -14.65
CA HIS A 223 7.30 8.64 -15.22
C HIS A 223 8.02 9.54 -14.21
N GLU A 224 9.30 9.81 -14.49
CA GLU A 224 10.13 10.73 -13.69
C GLU A 224 9.49 12.11 -13.54
N GLY A 225 9.80 12.79 -12.45
CA GLY A 225 9.21 14.07 -12.10
C GLY A 225 7.72 14.00 -11.77
N ASN A 226 7.25 12.85 -11.30
CA ASN A 226 5.85 12.59 -10.92
C ASN A 226 4.85 12.86 -12.05
N LYS A 227 5.16 12.41 -13.26
CA LYS A 227 4.34 12.56 -14.48
C LYS A 227 3.74 11.22 -14.92
N GLY A 228 2.82 11.31 -15.90
CA GLY A 228 2.16 10.15 -16.49
C GLY A 228 1.02 9.60 -15.63
N PRO A 229 0.49 8.42 -15.99
CA PRO A 229 -0.65 7.82 -15.30
C PRO A 229 -0.30 7.34 -13.89
N ASN A 230 -1.33 7.17 -13.07
CA ASN A 230 -1.21 6.49 -11.79
C ASN A 230 -0.98 4.99 -12.00
N THR A 231 -0.16 4.41 -11.13
CA THR A 231 0.20 2.98 -11.13
C THR A 231 0.02 2.41 -9.72
N GLY A 232 0.32 1.13 -9.55
CA GLY A 232 0.39 0.49 -8.23
C GLY A 232 1.63 0.86 -7.38
N GLY A 233 2.43 1.84 -7.83
CA GLY A 233 3.67 2.29 -7.19
C GLY A 233 4.93 1.90 -7.98
N MET A 234 5.76 2.90 -8.31
CA MET A 234 7.01 2.77 -9.05
C MET A 234 8.22 2.61 -8.14
N GLY A 235 8.03 2.85 -6.86
CA GLY A 235 9.06 2.74 -5.82
C GLY A 235 8.75 3.63 -4.64
N SER A 236 9.66 3.61 -3.65
CA SER A 236 9.44 4.27 -2.36
C SER A 236 10.75 4.48 -1.62
N TYR A 237 10.73 5.34 -0.61
CA TYR A 237 11.85 5.46 0.31
C TYR A 237 11.40 5.62 1.77
N SER A 238 12.30 5.28 2.71
CA SER A 238 12.21 5.58 4.13
C SER A 238 13.52 6.10 4.65
N GLN A 239 13.50 6.88 5.74
CA GLN A 239 14.69 7.47 6.36
C GLN A 239 15.07 6.75 7.66
N ALA A 240 16.34 6.85 8.04
CA ALA A 240 16.95 6.09 9.15
C ALA A 240 16.37 6.38 10.54
N ASP A 241 15.80 7.57 10.76
CA ASP A 241 15.14 7.95 12.01
C ASP A 241 13.67 7.54 12.08
N GLY A 242 13.14 6.92 11.00
CA GLY A 242 11.74 6.47 10.89
C GLY A 242 10.76 7.56 10.47
N LEU A 243 11.22 8.79 10.22
CA LEU A 243 10.44 9.90 9.68
C LEU A 243 10.76 10.11 8.19
N LEU A 244 10.05 11.03 7.57
CA LEU A 244 10.41 11.54 6.23
C LEU A 244 10.98 12.95 6.35
N PRO A 245 11.84 13.41 5.42
CA PRO A 245 12.53 14.69 5.53
C PRO A 245 11.63 15.93 5.67
N PHE A 246 10.39 15.83 5.22
CA PHE A 246 9.39 16.90 5.29
C PHE A 246 8.40 16.75 6.46
N LEU A 247 8.51 15.66 7.26
CA LEU A 247 7.55 15.31 8.32
C LEU A 247 8.15 15.55 9.70
N SER A 248 7.48 16.33 10.54
CA SER A 248 7.85 16.52 11.93
C SER A 248 7.40 15.35 12.81
N LYS A 249 7.99 15.24 14.01
CA LYS A 249 7.57 14.25 15.01
C LYS A 249 6.12 14.42 15.47
N GLU A 250 5.64 15.65 15.56
CA GLU A 250 4.26 15.96 15.93
C GLU A 250 3.30 15.50 14.83
N GLU A 251 3.58 15.80 13.58
CA GLU A 251 2.77 15.36 12.43
C GLU A 251 2.74 13.83 12.31
N TYR A 252 3.87 13.19 12.57
CA TYR A 252 3.93 11.72 12.66
C TYR A 252 3.02 11.19 13.78
N GLN A 253 3.15 11.74 14.99
CA GLN A 253 2.33 11.30 16.14
C GLN A 253 0.85 11.52 15.87
N ASN A 254 0.46 12.69 15.36
CA ASN A 254 -0.92 12.97 14.98
C ASN A 254 -1.49 11.93 13.97
N SER A 255 -0.64 11.45 13.05
CA SER A 255 -1.05 10.41 12.10
C SER A 255 -1.23 9.04 12.76
N VAL A 256 -0.37 8.70 13.71
CA VAL A 256 -0.49 7.47 14.52
C VAL A 256 -1.76 7.53 15.36
N ASP A 257 -2.02 8.66 16.03
CA ASP A 257 -3.22 8.87 16.85
C ASP A 257 -4.52 8.72 16.02
N ILE A 258 -4.51 9.13 14.76
CA ILE A 258 -5.62 8.91 13.84
C ILE A 258 -5.84 7.40 13.60
N ILE A 259 -4.78 6.63 13.36
CA ILE A 259 -4.88 5.18 13.16
C ILE A 259 -5.40 4.49 14.43
N GLU A 260 -4.91 4.88 15.60
CA GLU A 260 -5.39 4.37 16.89
C GLU A 260 -6.88 4.63 17.08
N GLN A 261 -7.34 5.86 16.81
CA GLN A 261 -8.76 6.21 16.89
C GLN A 261 -9.62 5.42 15.90
N VAL A 262 -9.11 5.14 14.69
CA VAL A 262 -9.81 4.30 13.71
C VAL A 262 -9.95 2.86 14.22
N VAL A 263 -8.90 2.28 14.81
CA VAL A 263 -8.96 0.92 15.38
C VAL A 263 -9.96 0.86 16.54
N LEU A 264 -9.97 1.89 17.41
CA LEU A 264 -10.94 1.98 18.51
C LEU A 264 -12.38 2.14 17.99
N ALA A 265 -12.57 2.99 16.97
CA ALA A 265 -13.88 3.18 16.35
C ALA A 265 -14.43 1.90 15.72
N LEU A 266 -13.59 1.14 15.02
CA LEU A 266 -13.97 -0.19 14.52
C LEU A 266 -14.40 -1.12 15.64
N LYS A 267 -13.62 -1.16 16.74
CA LYS A 267 -13.94 -1.98 17.92
C LYS A 267 -15.25 -1.56 18.57
N ASP A 268 -15.51 -0.26 18.71
CA ASP A 268 -16.74 0.27 19.29
C ASP A 268 -17.98 -0.09 18.45
N GLU A 269 -17.81 -0.23 17.13
CA GLU A 269 -18.84 -0.74 16.22
C GLU A 269 -18.92 -2.28 16.17
N GLY A 270 -18.16 -2.99 17.02
CA GLY A 270 -18.16 -4.44 17.11
C GLY A 270 -17.23 -5.16 16.14
N TYR A 271 -16.34 -4.45 15.50
CA TYR A 271 -15.38 -5.00 14.51
C TYR A 271 -13.98 -5.11 15.12
N GLU A 272 -13.56 -6.30 15.52
CA GLU A 272 -12.17 -6.53 15.94
C GLU A 272 -11.25 -6.52 14.71
N TYR A 273 -10.24 -5.64 14.71
CA TYR A 273 -9.27 -5.53 13.62
C TYR A 273 -7.94 -6.18 14.01
N LYS A 274 -7.55 -7.28 13.37
CA LYS A 274 -6.24 -7.94 13.55
C LYS A 274 -5.51 -8.04 12.23
N GLY A 275 -4.27 -7.55 12.18
CA GLY A 275 -3.47 -7.59 10.95
C GLY A 275 -2.64 -6.33 10.76
N ILE A 276 -2.47 -5.95 9.52
CA ILE A 276 -1.77 -4.74 9.13
C ILE A 276 -2.80 -3.68 8.74
N LEU A 277 -2.75 -2.52 9.39
CA LEU A 277 -3.51 -1.35 8.95
C LEU A 277 -2.54 -0.32 8.36
N TYR A 278 -2.76 0.01 7.12
CA TYR A 278 -2.01 1.00 6.37
C TYR A 278 -2.83 2.27 6.28
N GLY A 279 -2.28 3.38 6.74
CA GLY A 279 -2.84 4.70 6.56
C GLY A 279 -2.05 5.48 5.51
N GLN A 280 -2.72 5.93 4.44
CA GLN A 280 -2.16 6.89 3.51
C GLN A 280 -2.64 8.29 3.88
N PHE A 281 -1.70 9.17 4.11
CA PHE A 281 -1.91 10.53 4.56
C PHE A 281 -1.38 11.54 3.55
N MET A 282 -1.88 12.77 3.65
CA MET A 282 -1.29 13.94 3.02
C MET A 282 -1.01 15.00 4.09
N LEU A 283 0.25 15.47 4.14
CA LEU A 283 0.60 16.66 4.90
C LEU A 283 0.23 17.88 4.08
N THR A 284 -0.72 18.67 4.58
CA THR A 284 -1.23 19.89 3.94
C THR A 284 -0.92 21.12 4.79
N ASN A 285 -1.23 22.31 4.29
CA ASN A 285 -1.19 23.55 5.10
C ASN A 285 -2.26 23.60 6.21
N LYS A 286 -3.26 22.72 6.17
CA LYS A 286 -4.32 22.56 7.19
C LYS A 286 -4.04 21.36 8.13
N GLY A 287 -2.81 20.84 8.14
CA GLY A 287 -2.42 19.65 8.90
C GLY A 287 -2.59 18.34 8.12
N ILE A 288 -2.63 17.24 8.88
CA ILE A 288 -2.70 15.89 8.32
C ILE A 288 -4.12 15.58 7.81
N LYS A 289 -4.20 15.02 6.60
CA LYS A 289 -5.43 14.50 6.01
C LYS A 289 -5.27 13.03 5.64
N VAL A 290 -6.33 12.25 5.85
CA VAL A 290 -6.36 10.82 5.50
C VAL A 290 -6.81 10.67 4.06
N ILE A 291 -5.96 10.10 3.21
CA ILE A 291 -6.31 9.79 1.82
C ILE A 291 -7.12 8.49 1.74
N GLU A 292 -6.61 7.42 2.34
CA GLU A 292 -7.26 6.11 2.40
C GLU A 292 -6.64 5.23 3.49
N PHE A 293 -7.33 4.13 3.82
CA PHE A 293 -6.78 3.02 4.57
C PHE A 293 -6.69 1.78 3.70
N ASN A 294 -5.69 0.93 3.98
CA ASN A 294 -5.60 -0.39 3.38
C ASN A 294 -5.44 -1.44 4.48
N SER A 295 -6.09 -2.59 4.31
CA SER A 295 -6.21 -3.64 5.33
C SER A 295 -5.10 -4.71 5.22
N ARG A 296 -4.00 -4.35 4.63
CA ARG A 296 -2.82 -5.20 4.37
C ARG A 296 -1.58 -4.33 4.22
N PHE A 297 -0.40 -4.96 4.11
CA PHE A 297 0.81 -4.24 3.75
C PHE A 297 0.69 -3.51 2.41
N GLY A 298 1.33 -2.35 2.30
CA GLY A 298 1.53 -1.65 1.04
C GLY A 298 2.55 -2.36 0.14
N ASP A 299 2.51 -2.05 -1.14
CA ASP A 299 3.44 -2.52 -2.15
C ASP A 299 3.77 -1.35 -3.09
N PRO A 300 4.95 -0.69 -2.95
CA PRO A 300 6.24 -1.22 -2.48
C PRO A 300 6.58 -1.09 -0.98
N GLU A 301 5.83 -0.41 -0.15
CA GLU A 301 6.22 0.04 1.20
C GLU A 301 6.60 -1.11 2.14
N CYS A 302 5.96 -2.27 1.99
CA CYS A 302 6.29 -3.48 2.74
C CYS A 302 7.78 -3.86 2.60
N MET A 303 8.35 -3.67 1.40
CA MET A 303 9.75 -3.98 1.14
C MET A 303 10.69 -3.02 1.88
N ASN A 304 10.29 -1.77 2.11
CA ASN A 304 11.06 -0.84 2.94
C ASN A 304 11.05 -1.30 4.41
N VAL A 305 9.87 -1.45 4.99
CA VAL A 305 9.73 -1.66 6.44
C VAL A 305 10.16 -3.04 6.91
N LEU A 306 9.78 -4.12 6.20
CA LEU A 306 10.20 -5.48 6.57
C LEU A 306 11.71 -5.71 6.34
N SER A 307 12.33 -4.95 5.45
CA SER A 307 13.80 -4.97 5.30
C SER A 307 14.53 -4.43 6.51
N LEU A 308 13.87 -3.59 7.31
CA LEU A 308 14.40 -2.97 8.52
C LEU A 308 13.98 -3.68 9.81
N LEU A 309 12.97 -4.56 9.77
CA LEU A 309 12.45 -5.22 10.95
C LEU A 309 13.54 -6.14 11.59
N LYS A 310 13.87 -5.88 12.86
CA LYS A 310 14.83 -6.66 13.66
C LYS A 310 14.13 -7.71 14.50
N THR A 311 12.94 -7.39 15.01
CA THR A 311 12.14 -8.31 15.81
C THR A 311 11.70 -9.50 14.97
N ASN A 312 11.67 -10.69 15.57
CA ASN A 312 11.24 -11.91 14.89
C ASN A 312 9.81 -11.75 14.35
N PHE A 313 9.65 -11.78 13.03
CA PHE A 313 8.36 -11.51 12.40
C PHE A 313 7.31 -12.59 12.69
N VAL A 314 7.72 -13.85 12.94
CA VAL A 314 6.80 -14.92 13.37
C VAL A 314 6.22 -14.60 14.75
N ASP A 315 7.02 -14.07 15.67
CA ASP A 315 6.55 -13.68 16.99
C ASP A 315 5.62 -12.47 16.91
N VAL A 316 5.92 -11.47 16.06
CA VAL A 316 5.01 -10.33 15.79
C VAL A 316 3.65 -10.84 15.28
N CYS A 317 3.63 -11.78 14.32
CA CYS A 317 2.41 -12.37 13.81
C CYS A 317 1.60 -13.09 14.94
N ARG A 318 2.30 -13.80 15.82
CA ARG A 318 1.66 -14.45 16.98
C ARG A 318 1.07 -13.45 17.96
N ASP A 319 1.77 -12.33 18.19
CA ASP A 319 1.29 -11.28 19.09
C ASP A 319 0.05 -10.58 18.53
N ILE A 320 -0.01 -10.37 17.20
CA ILE A 320 -1.22 -9.88 16.52
C ILE A 320 -2.40 -10.84 16.77
N ILE A 321 -2.20 -12.13 16.54
CA ILE A 321 -3.22 -13.16 16.70
C ILE A 321 -3.72 -13.22 18.15
N ASN A 322 -2.79 -13.19 19.12
CA ASN A 322 -3.08 -13.38 20.53
C ASN A 322 -3.51 -12.11 21.28
N GLY A 323 -3.48 -10.93 20.64
CA GLY A 323 -3.79 -9.67 21.32
C GLY A 323 -2.71 -9.23 22.32
N THR A 324 -1.44 -9.49 22.03
CA THR A 324 -0.32 -9.27 22.96
C THR A 324 0.74 -8.29 22.46
N LEU A 325 0.47 -7.55 21.38
CA LEU A 325 1.41 -6.55 20.81
C LEU A 325 1.88 -5.52 21.84
N GLY A 326 1.03 -5.11 22.76
CA GLY A 326 1.39 -4.16 23.81
C GLY A 326 2.46 -4.66 24.80
N LYS A 327 2.82 -5.95 24.77
CA LYS A 327 3.87 -6.54 25.59
C LYS A 327 5.19 -6.72 24.86
N THR A 328 5.22 -6.50 23.55
CA THR A 328 6.37 -6.77 22.70
C THR A 328 6.99 -5.46 22.23
N GLN A 329 8.28 -5.29 22.50
CA GLN A 329 9.04 -4.19 21.93
C GLN A 329 9.45 -4.55 20.49
N ILE A 330 8.78 -3.94 19.51
CA ILE A 330 9.10 -4.12 18.10
C ILE A 330 10.18 -3.11 17.70
N GLU A 331 11.29 -3.62 17.15
CA GLU A 331 12.44 -2.82 16.77
C GLU A 331 12.69 -2.86 15.26
N PHE A 332 13.03 -1.69 14.71
CA PHE A 332 13.51 -1.52 13.34
C PHE A 332 14.97 -1.06 13.33
N ALA A 333 15.74 -1.45 12.32
CA ALA A 333 17.08 -0.97 12.11
C ALA A 333 17.04 0.53 11.75
N LYS A 334 17.93 1.32 12.37
CA LYS A 334 18.10 2.75 12.07
C LYS A 334 18.90 2.91 10.76
N LYS A 335 18.24 2.57 9.65
CA LYS A 335 18.77 2.66 8.28
C LYS A 335 17.70 3.21 7.35
N SER A 336 18.14 3.83 6.28
CA SER A 336 17.29 4.28 5.17
C SER A 336 17.12 3.15 4.14
N THR A 337 16.00 3.16 3.44
CA THR A 337 15.74 2.24 2.34
C THR A 337 15.22 2.99 1.12
N VAL A 338 15.62 2.54 -0.06
CA VAL A 338 15.06 2.98 -1.34
C VAL A 338 14.65 1.75 -2.13
N CYS A 339 13.37 1.68 -2.48
CA CYS A 339 12.83 0.66 -3.39
C CYS A 339 12.61 1.26 -4.77
N LYS A 340 13.12 0.60 -5.82
CA LYS A 340 12.83 0.92 -7.22
C LYS A 340 12.19 -0.28 -7.90
N TYR A 341 11.07 -0.06 -8.59
CA TYR A 341 10.42 -1.12 -9.35
C TYR A 341 10.90 -1.16 -10.80
N ILE A 342 11.37 -2.33 -11.21
CA ILE A 342 11.48 -2.71 -12.63
C ILE A 342 10.08 -3.10 -13.10
N VAL A 343 9.62 -2.46 -14.16
CA VAL A 343 8.29 -2.68 -14.74
C VAL A 343 8.40 -2.94 -16.25
N PRO A 344 7.44 -3.63 -16.88
CA PRO A 344 7.44 -3.80 -18.30
C PRO A 344 7.40 -2.42 -19.01
N LYS A 345 8.03 -2.31 -20.14
CA LYS A 345 7.98 -1.08 -20.96
C LYS A 345 6.51 -0.74 -21.29
N GLY A 346 6.13 0.52 -21.15
CA GLY A 346 4.75 0.98 -21.31
C GLY A 346 3.82 0.72 -20.10
N TYR A 347 4.37 0.34 -18.96
CA TYR A 347 3.60 0.13 -17.73
C TYR A 347 2.79 1.37 -17.33
N GLY A 348 1.53 1.16 -16.98
CA GLY A 348 0.57 2.24 -16.71
C GLY A 348 -0.28 2.64 -17.91
N GLU A 349 0.14 2.30 -19.13
CA GLU A 349 -0.56 2.56 -20.39
C GLU A 349 -0.75 1.27 -21.17
N THR A 350 0.24 0.87 -21.97
CA THR A 350 0.22 -0.33 -22.81
C THR A 350 1.46 -1.17 -22.53
N PRO A 351 1.46 -1.98 -21.44
CA PRO A 351 2.63 -2.74 -21.04
C PRO A 351 2.97 -3.85 -22.02
N LEU A 352 4.27 -4.00 -22.33
CA LEU A 352 4.78 -5.10 -23.12
C LEU A 352 4.87 -6.36 -22.28
N GLU A 353 4.16 -7.41 -22.71
CA GLU A 353 4.14 -8.72 -22.05
C GLU A 353 5.09 -9.71 -22.71
N ASN A 354 5.48 -10.72 -21.93
CA ASN A 354 6.30 -11.85 -22.39
C ASN A 354 7.69 -11.46 -22.92
N GLU A 355 8.19 -10.29 -22.50
CA GLU A 355 9.57 -9.88 -22.79
C GLU A 355 10.54 -10.60 -21.84
N GLU A 356 11.64 -11.11 -22.39
CA GLU A 356 12.66 -11.81 -21.61
C GLU A 356 13.47 -10.85 -20.75
N MET A 357 13.67 -11.23 -19.49
CA MET A 357 14.52 -10.53 -18.52
C MET A 357 15.48 -11.53 -17.88
N CYS A 358 16.76 -11.15 -17.78
CA CYS A 358 17.76 -11.88 -17.03
C CYS A 358 18.17 -11.07 -15.80
N VAL A 359 18.39 -11.76 -14.68
CA VAL A 359 18.72 -11.16 -13.39
C VAL A 359 19.90 -11.89 -12.78
N ASP A 360 21.00 -11.18 -12.57
CA ASP A 360 22.13 -11.68 -11.78
C ASP A 360 21.91 -11.35 -10.29
N LYS A 361 21.09 -12.20 -9.66
CA LYS A 361 20.73 -12.02 -8.24
C LYS A 361 21.98 -12.03 -7.32
N GLY A 362 23.01 -12.82 -7.65
CA GLY A 362 24.22 -12.92 -6.85
C GLY A 362 24.93 -11.57 -6.77
N ARG A 363 25.16 -10.91 -7.90
CA ARG A 363 25.81 -9.60 -7.93
C ARG A 363 24.98 -8.50 -7.28
N ILE A 364 23.65 -8.55 -7.41
CA ILE A 364 22.77 -7.62 -6.71
C ILE A 364 22.90 -7.76 -5.19
N GLU A 365 22.93 -9.00 -4.68
CA GLU A 365 23.11 -9.28 -3.26
C GLU A 365 24.52 -8.91 -2.75
N GLU A 366 25.57 -9.07 -3.56
CA GLU A 366 26.94 -8.63 -3.27
C GLU A 366 27.05 -7.11 -3.08
N LEU A 367 26.24 -6.31 -3.79
CA LEU A 367 26.14 -4.86 -3.58
C LEU A 367 25.41 -4.49 -2.28
N GLY A 368 24.80 -5.43 -1.57
CA GLY A 368 24.00 -5.21 -0.39
C GLY A 368 22.53 -4.87 -0.66
N ALA A 369 22.09 -4.94 -1.92
CA ALA A 369 20.70 -4.78 -2.28
C ALA A 369 19.89 -6.07 -2.06
N LYS A 370 18.59 -5.92 -1.91
CA LYS A 370 17.63 -7.04 -1.92
C LYS A 370 16.79 -6.99 -3.18
N ILE A 371 16.34 -8.16 -3.62
CA ILE A 371 15.51 -8.29 -4.81
C ILE A 371 14.25 -9.11 -4.51
N TYR A 372 13.10 -8.60 -4.94
CA TYR A 372 11.80 -9.24 -4.73
C TYR A 372 11.05 -9.35 -6.06
N PHE A 373 10.72 -10.58 -6.44
CA PHE A 373 9.92 -10.82 -7.65
C PHE A 373 8.45 -10.51 -7.39
N ALA A 374 7.85 -9.77 -8.32
CA ALA A 374 6.42 -9.48 -8.33
C ALA A 374 5.68 -10.43 -9.31
N LYS A 375 4.94 -9.90 -10.27
CA LYS A 375 4.27 -10.75 -11.27
C LYS A 375 5.19 -10.98 -12.47
N VAL A 376 5.95 -12.04 -12.42
CA VAL A 376 6.79 -12.55 -13.51
C VAL A 376 6.49 -14.02 -13.76
N ASN A 377 6.66 -14.45 -15.00
CA ASN A 377 6.64 -15.85 -15.39
C ASN A 377 8.07 -16.37 -15.55
N LYS A 378 8.28 -17.66 -15.33
CA LYS A 378 9.58 -18.30 -15.53
C LYS A 378 9.71 -18.77 -16.98
N SER A 379 10.87 -18.47 -17.63
CA SER A 379 11.26 -19.05 -18.91
C SER A 379 12.49 -19.96 -18.75
N GLU A 380 12.90 -20.60 -19.85
CA GLU A 380 14.14 -21.41 -19.87
C GLU A 380 15.40 -20.55 -19.68
N LYS A 381 15.36 -19.28 -20.14
CA LYS A 381 16.51 -18.36 -20.13
C LYS A 381 16.47 -17.35 -18.98
N GLY A 382 15.34 -17.21 -18.27
CA GLY A 382 15.20 -16.21 -17.22
C GLY A 382 13.76 -16.02 -16.77
N LEU A 383 13.30 -14.78 -16.82
CA LEU A 383 11.96 -14.36 -16.46
C LEU A 383 11.26 -13.74 -17.66
N LEU A 384 9.94 -13.79 -17.68
CA LEU A 384 9.09 -13.10 -18.64
C LEU A 384 8.26 -12.04 -17.92
N THR A 385 8.14 -10.87 -18.52
CA THR A 385 7.26 -9.80 -18.06
C THR A 385 5.79 -10.20 -18.19
N THR A 386 4.95 -9.55 -17.40
CA THR A 386 3.48 -9.57 -17.50
C THR A 386 2.99 -8.14 -17.68
N THR A 387 1.68 -7.89 -17.65
CA THR A 387 1.12 -6.53 -17.61
C THR A 387 1.37 -5.77 -16.30
N SER A 388 1.92 -6.44 -15.28
CA SER A 388 2.13 -5.88 -13.94
C SER A 388 3.61 -5.62 -13.66
N ARG A 389 3.91 -5.03 -12.49
CA ARG A 389 5.28 -4.82 -12.00
C ARG A 389 6.05 -6.14 -11.94
N SER A 390 7.34 -6.10 -12.25
CA SER A 390 8.15 -7.31 -12.41
C SER A 390 9.05 -7.58 -11.20
N ILE A 391 9.84 -6.60 -10.78
CA ILE A 391 10.87 -6.80 -9.75
C ILE A 391 11.01 -5.53 -8.91
N GLY A 392 10.97 -5.68 -7.58
CA GLY A 392 11.37 -4.65 -6.63
C GLY A 392 12.84 -4.82 -6.23
N ILE A 393 13.63 -3.75 -6.34
CA ILE A 393 15.01 -3.69 -5.86
C ILE A 393 15.04 -2.77 -4.65
N VAL A 394 15.63 -3.22 -3.54
CA VAL A 394 15.73 -2.45 -2.30
C VAL A 394 17.18 -2.25 -1.92
N GLY A 395 17.64 -1.01 -1.98
CA GLY A 395 18.90 -0.58 -1.38
C GLY A 395 18.68 -0.21 0.10
N ILE A 396 19.67 -0.49 0.95
CA ILE A 396 19.66 -0.22 2.39
C ILE A 396 20.96 0.46 2.76
N GLY A 397 20.90 1.69 3.29
CA GLY A 397 22.07 2.50 3.65
C GLY A 397 21.91 3.21 5.00
N GLY A 398 22.92 3.95 5.42
CA GLY A 398 22.85 4.85 6.56
C GLY A 398 22.06 6.12 6.24
N THR A 399 22.06 6.53 4.98
CA THR A 399 21.29 7.67 4.44
C THR A 399 20.45 7.23 3.25
N ILE A 400 19.54 8.10 2.80
CA ILE A 400 18.71 7.83 1.62
C ILE A 400 19.59 7.77 0.37
N GLU A 401 20.60 8.63 0.26
CA GLU A 401 21.54 8.66 -0.85
C GLU A 401 22.32 7.36 -0.98
N GLU A 402 22.85 6.82 0.14
CA GLU A 402 23.52 5.52 0.13
C GLU A 402 22.59 4.37 -0.29
N ALA A 403 21.35 4.38 0.23
CA ALA A 403 20.36 3.37 -0.12
C ALA A 403 19.96 3.48 -1.61
N GLU A 404 19.83 4.69 -2.13
CA GLU A 404 19.55 4.95 -3.53
C GLU A 404 20.68 4.48 -4.43
N GLU A 405 21.92 4.81 -4.10
CA GLU A 405 23.11 4.41 -4.88
C GLU A 405 23.21 2.88 -4.98
N ILE A 406 22.93 2.15 -3.90
CA ILE A 406 22.90 0.69 -3.88
C ILE A 406 21.81 0.14 -4.79
N ALA A 407 20.58 0.70 -4.70
CA ALA A 407 19.47 0.30 -5.55
C ALA A 407 19.75 0.58 -7.03
N GLU A 408 20.27 1.78 -7.35
CA GLU A 408 20.56 2.22 -8.71
C GLU A 408 21.67 1.37 -9.37
N LYS A 409 22.79 1.13 -8.67
CA LYS A 409 23.87 0.27 -9.17
C LYS A 409 23.41 -1.15 -9.47
N SER A 410 22.42 -1.64 -8.73
CA SER A 410 21.90 -2.99 -8.89
C SER A 410 21.16 -3.19 -10.21
N ILE A 411 20.65 -2.13 -10.81
CA ILE A 411 19.92 -2.16 -12.10
C ILE A 411 20.84 -2.68 -13.23
N ALA A 412 22.14 -2.38 -13.18
CA ALA A 412 23.11 -2.83 -14.17
C ALA A 412 23.23 -4.37 -14.28
N PHE A 413 22.71 -5.12 -13.30
CA PHE A 413 22.70 -6.58 -13.28
C PHE A 413 21.35 -7.18 -13.70
N ILE A 414 20.49 -6.35 -14.32
CA ILE A 414 19.23 -6.78 -14.93
C ILE A 414 19.28 -6.39 -16.39
N SER A 415 19.03 -7.34 -17.28
CA SER A 415 18.96 -7.12 -18.72
C SER A 415 17.59 -7.50 -19.28
N GLY A 416 17.17 -6.84 -20.35
CA GLY A 416 15.88 -7.00 -21.01
C GLY A 416 15.21 -5.66 -21.31
N GLU A 417 13.99 -5.70 -21.83
CA GLU A 417 13.18 -4.51 -22.13
C GLU A 417 12.30 -4.16 -20.93
N PHE A 418 12.65 -3.10 -20.21
CA PHE A 418 11.91 -2.64 -19.04
C PHE A 418 11.92 -1.12 -18.90
N SER A 419 11.08 -0.60 -18.00
CA SER A 419 11.09 0.78 -17.54
C SER A 419 11.34 0.84 -16.04
N ILE A 420 11.87 1.96 -15.57
CA ILE A 420 12.15 2.24 -14.17
C ILE A 420 12.13 3.75 -13.94
N ARG A 421 11.88 4.18 -12.71
CA ARG A 421 12.06 5.56 -12.28
C ARG A 421 13.40 5.71 -11.57
N HIS A 422 14.36 6.33 -12.23
CA HIS A 422 15.70 6.60 -11.68
C HIS A 422 15.70 7.73 -10.65
N ASP A 423 14.70 8.62 -10.69
CA ASP A 423 14.60 9.78 -9.79
C ASP A 423 14.18 9.44 -8.37
N ILE A 424 13.60 8.26 -8.11
CA ILE A 424 13.15 7.85 -6.78
C ILE A 424 14.34 7.71 -5.82
N GLY A 425 14.28 8.43 -4.71
CA GLY A 425 15.36 8.48 -3.70
C GLY A 425 16.47 9.49 -4.01
N LYS A 426 16.42 10.17 -5.16
CA LYS A 426 17.39 11.23 -5.49
C LYS A 426 17.14 12.50 -4.68
N THR A 427 18.23 13.14 -4.26
CA THR A 427 18.23 14.36 -3.44
C THR A 427 17.39 15.49 -4.07
N GLU A 428 17.41 15.63 -5.39
CA GLU A 428 16.65 16.66 -6.12
C GLU A 428 15.14 16.50 -5.92
N LEU A 429 14.63 15.25 -6.02
CA LEU A 429 13.22 14.95 -5.84
C LEU A 429 12.79 15.17 -4.38
N ILE A 430 13.56 14.68 -3.42
CA ILE A 430 13.32 14.87 -1.98
C ILE A 430 13.32 16.35 -1.61
N ASN A 431 14.30 17.12 -2.10
CA ASN A 431 14.36 18.57 -1.85
C ASN A 431 13.17 19.31 -2.47
N SER A 432 12.60 18.81 -3.55
CA SER A 432 11.37 19.39 -4.12
C SER A 432 10.17 19.21 -3.21
N GLU A 433 10.04 18.06 -2.55
CA GLU A 433 9.00 17.75 -1.57
C GLU A 433 9.11 18.62 -0.32
N ILE A 434 10.33 18.76 0.21
CA ILE A 434 10.62 19.65 1.36
C ILE A 434 10.22 21.09 1.04
N ARG A 435 10.63 21.59 -0.16
CA ARG A 435 10.28 22.96 -0.60
C ARG A 435 8.77 23.12 -0.79
N ASN A 436 8.08 22.10 -1.32
CA ASN A 436 6.64 22.16 -1.50
C ASN A 436 5.93 22.36 -0.17
N ILE A 437 6.24 21.55 0.85
CA ILE A 437 5.63 21.69 2.18
C ILE A 437 6.01 23.05 2.83
N HIS A 438 7.25 23.46 2.71
CA HIS A 438 7.68 24.77 3.23
C HIS A 438 6.87 25.92 2.62
N ASN A 439 6.71 25.94 1.30
CA ASN A 439 5.94 26.95 0.59
C ASN A 439 4.46 26.94 0.98
N LEU A 440 3.86 25.75 1.12
CA LEU A 440 2.47 25.61 1.56
C LEU A 440 2.25 26.18 2.97
N LYS A 441 3.16 25.92 3.91
CA LYS A 441 3.11 26.46 5.28
C LYS A 441 3.26 27.98 5.28
N LEU A 442 4.21 28.53 4.54
CA LEU A 442 4.39 29.98 4.41
C LEU A 442 3.17 30.69 3.80
N ALA A 443 2.53 30.08 2.81
CA ALA A 443 1.34 30.64 2.17
C ALA A 443 0.16 30.75 3.17
N SER A 444 0.04 29.82 4.12
CA SER A 444 -0.99 29.86 5.15
C SER A 444 -0.76 30.92 6.23
N GLU A 445 0.50 31.22 6.56
CA GLU A 445 0.86 32.24 7.56
C GLU A 445 0.63 33.69 7.06
N ASN A 446 0.67 33.88 5.74
CA ASN A 446 0.52 35.19 5.10
C ASN A 446 -0.93 35.56 4.69
N ILE A 447 -1.93 34.73 5.03
CA ILE A 447 -3.33 35.10 4.85
C ILE A 447 -3.72 36.02 6.01
N PRO A 448 -4.10 37.32 5.77
CA PRO A 448 -4.54 38.20 6.85
C PRO A 448 -5.78 37.57 7.50
N VAL A 449 -5.73 37.40 8.82
CA VAL A 449 -6.92 37.04 9.60
C VAL A 449 -7.94 38.13 9.34
N ALA A 450 -8.89 37.87 8.43
CA ALA A 450 -10.03 38.76 8.24
C ALA A 450 -10.76 38.81 9.59
N SER A 451 -10.72 40.00 10.21
CA SER A 451 -11.37 40.30 11.46
C SER A 451 -12.82 39.84 11.40
N ILE A 452 -13.14 38.82 12.20
CA ILE A 452 -14.52 38.48 12.52
C ILE A 452 -15.01 39.63 13.41
N SER A 453 -15.76 40.54 12.82
CA SER A 453 -16.60 41.53 13.50
C SER A 453 -18.02 41.04 13.54
#